data_65af421ce0deb54c49823194e24a53b2
#
_entry.id   65af421ce0deb54c49823194e24a53b2
#
_cell.length_a   1.000
_cell.length_b   1.000
_cell.length_c   1.000
_cell.angle_alpha   90.00
_cell.angle_beta   90.00
_cell.angle_gamma   90.00
#
_symmetry.space_group_name_H-M   'P 1'
#
loop_
_entity.id
_entity.type
_entity.pdbx_description
1 polymer ?
#
loop_
_entity_poly.entity_id
_entity_poly.type
_entity_poly.pdbx_seq_one_letter_code
_entity_poly.pdbx_strand_id
1 'polypeptide(L)'
;MASSKEYLEYVLEQCPEETASRAMMGEYVLYYREKVFGGVYDNRVLVKPTPSAIGLMPDAPRELPYDGAKEMLLLENLDNREFVKELLERMYAELPLTKKRKKTERKENHENPDYQ
;
A
#
# COMPACT_ATOMS: atom_id res chain seq x y z
N MET A 1 -1.36 13.20 -12.21
CA MET A 1 -0.83 14.26 -11.37
C MET A 1 -0.21 13.67 -10.12
N ALA A 2 0.72 14.41 -9.54
CA ALA A 2 1.40 13.89 -8.36
C ALA A 2 0.58 14.16 -7.11
N SER A 3 0.76 13.29 -6.11
CA SER A 3 0.12 13.48 -4.82
C SER A 3 0.98 14.41 -3.96
N SER A 4 0.34 15.20 -3.09
CA SER A 4 1.08 16.11 -2.24
C SER A 4 1.64 15.38 -1.03
N LYS A 5 2.73 15.92 -0.50
CA LYS A 5 3.34 15.36 0.69
C LYS A 5 2.41 15.53 1.90
N GLU A 6 1.71 16.64 1.96
CA GLU A 6 0.76 16.87 3.05
C GLU A 6 -0.34 15.82 3.06
N TYR A 7 -0.83 15.44 1.89
CA TYR A 7 -1.85 14.41 1.84
C TYR A 7 -1.29 13.06 2.30
N LEU A 8 -0.06 12.74 1.89
CA LEU A 8 0.59 11.52 2.36
C LEU A 8 0.70 11.51 3.88
N GLU A 9 1.09 12.63 4.48
CA GLU A 9 1.22 12.68 5.93
C GLU A 9 -0.11 12.46 6.61
N TYR A 10 -1.18 13.03 6.06
CA TYR A 10 -2.51 12.78 6.58
C TYR A 10 -2.87 11.30 6.50
N VAL A 11 -2.58 10.67 5.36
CA VAL A 11 -2.87 9.26 5.17
C VAL A 11 -2.15 8.42 6.21
N LEU A 12 -0.86 8.69 6.41
CA LEU A 12 -0.09 7.90 7.36
C LEU A 12 -0.59 8.08 8.79
N GLU A 13 -1.12 9.27 9.12
CA GLU A 13 -1.71 9.49 10.45
C GLU A 13 -2.97 8.67 10.65
N GLN A 14 -3.68 8.37 9.57
CA GLN A 14 -4.91 7.59 9.67
C GLN A 14 -4.63 6.09 9.70
N CYS A 15 -3.42 5.67 9.42
CA CYS A 15 -3.05 4.27 9.32
C CYS A 15 -2.35 3.80 10.59
N PRO A 16 -2.33 2.46 10.83
CA PRO A 16 -1.58 1.92 11.98
C PRO A 16 -0.10 2.28 11.89
N GLU A 17 0.55 2.19 13.04
CA GLU A 17 1.95 2.60 13.18
C GLU A 17 2.89 1.82 12.26
N GLU A 18 2.55 0.58 11.95
CA GLU A 18 3.41 -0.25 11.10
C GLU A 18 3.28 0.07 9.61
N THR A 19 2.56 1.13 9.27
CA THR A 19 2.39 1.55 7.88
C THR A 19 3.57 2.42 7.47
N ALA A 20 4.05 2.18 6.25
CA ALA A 20 5.17 2.95 5.70
C ALA A 20 4.87 3.31 4.25
N SER A 21 5.61 4.27 3.73
CA SER A 21 5.43 4.70 2.35
C SER A 21 6.76 4.77 1.64
N ARG A 22 6.68 4.72 0.31
CA ARG A 22 7.86 4.87 -0.52
C ARG A 22 7.47 5.69 -1.74
N ALA A 23 8.23 6.75 -1.99
CA ALA A 23 7.97 7.61 -3.15
C ALA A 23 8.27 6.85 -4.44
N MET A 24 7.43 7.05 -5.45
CA MET A 24 7.62 6.42 -6.75
C MET A 24 7.00 7.29 -7.82
N MET A 25 7.84 7.97 -8.58
CA MET A 25 7.42 8.76 -9.75
C MET A 25 6.31 9.76 -9.43
N GLY A 26 6.46 10.47 -8.30
CA GLY A 26 5.49 11.49 -7.92
C GLY A 26 4.33 10.98 -7.10
N GLU A 27 4.21 9.68 -6.95
CA GLU A 27 3.17 9.05 -6.15
C GLU A 27 3.82 8.24 -5.03
N TYR A 28 3.01 7.54 -4.25
CA TYR A 28 3.55 6.81 -3.10
C TYR A 28 2.97 5.41 -3.03
N VAL A 29 3.85 4.44 -2.83
CA VAL A 29 3.45 3.05 -2.55
C VAL A 29 3.32 2.92 -1.04
N LEU A 30 2.27 2.24 -0.59
CA LEU A 30 2.00 2.07 0.83
C LEU A 30 2.19 0.62 1.23
N TYR A 31 2.87 0.43 2.37
CA TYR A 31 3.18 -0.88 2.93
C TYR A 31 2.57 -1.00 4.31
N TYR A 32 2.08 -2.19 4.62
CA TYR A 32 1.68 -2.52 5.99
C TYR A 32 2.49 -3.73 6.41
N ARG A 33 3.28 -3.56 7.47
CA ARG A 33 4.20 -4.60 7.93
C ARG A 33 4.99 -5.16 6.76
N GLU A 34 5.46 -4.24 5.90
CA GLU A 34 6.36 -4.53 4.80
C GLU A 34 5.72 -5.24 3.60
N LYS A 35 4.40 -5.37 3.58
CA LYS A 35 3.69 -5.85 2.40
C LYS A 35 2.95 -4.70 1.73
N VAL A 36 3.04 -4.61 0.41
CA VAL A 36 2.36 -3.56 -0.33
C VAL A 36 0.86 -3.82 -0.31
N PHE A 37 0.09 -2.84 0.19
CA PHE A 37 -1.37 -2.98 0.19
C PHE A 37 -2.05 -1.99 -0.76
N GLY A 38 -1.35 -0.99 -1.22
CA GLY A 38 -1.94 0.00 -2.11
C GLY A 38 -1.01 1.17 -2.29
N GLY A 39 -1.57 2.35 -2.47
CA GLY A 39 -0.76 3.54 -2.64
C GLY A 39 -1.59 4.80 -2.63
N VAL A 40 -0.90 5.94 -2.72
CA VAL A 40 -1.52 7.24 -2.84
C VAL A 40 -1.30 7.70 -4.28
N TYR A 41 -2.38 7.89 -5.02
CA TYR A 41 -2.34 8.26 -6.42
C TYR A 41 -3.26 9.43 -6.67
N ASP A 42 -2.71 10.56 -7.07
CA ASP A 42 -3.47 11.77 -7.36
C ASP A 42 -4.36 12.16 -6.16
N ASN A 43 -3.74 12.17 -4.97
CA ASN A 43 -4.39 12.48 -3.70
C ASN A 43 -5.59 11.59 -3.42
N ARG A 44 -5.48 10.29 -3.77
CA ARG A 44 -6.48 9.28 -3.45
C ARG A 44 -5.75 8.07 -2.90
N VAL A 45 -6.33 7.39 -1.92
CA VAL A 45 -5.78 6.13 -1.44
C VAL A 45 -6.49 5.00 -2.17
N LEU A 46 -5.72 4.22 -2.90
CA LEU A 46 -6.24 3.04 -3.59
C LEU A 46 -5.61 1.81 -2.95
N VAL A 47 -6.43 0.78 -2.71
CA VAL A 47 -5.95 -0.46 -2.10
C VAL A 47 -6.19 -1.61 -3.06
N LYS A 48 -5.35 -2.65 -2.91
CA LYS A 48 -5.49 -3.83 -3.74
C LYS A 48 -6.82 -4.52 -3.45
N PRO A 49 -7.47 -5.06 -4.50
CA PRO A 49 -8.78 -5.69 -4.32
C PRO A 49 -8.64 -7.12 -3.80
N THR A 50 -8.14 -7.25 -2.58
CA THR A 50 -8.08 -8.56 -1.93
C THR A 50 -9.49 -8.98 -1.53
N PRO A 51 -9.73 -10.26 -1.25
CA PRO A 51 -11.05 -10.69 -0.80
C PRO A 51 -11.55 -9.91 0.41
N SER A 52 -10.68 -9.63 1.39
CA SER A 52 -11.09 -8.86 2.57
C SER A 52 -11.44 -7.43 2.21
N ALA A 53 -10.66 -6.79 1.33
CA ALA A 53 -10.96 -5.42 0.94
C ALA A 53 -12.29 -5.34 0.22
N ILE A 54 -12.55 -6.28 -0.68
CA ILE A 54 -13.81 -6.31 -1.40
C ILE A 54 -14.97 -6.54 -0.42
N GLY A 55 -14.79 -7.43 0.55
CA GLY A 55 -15.84 -7.72 1.51
C GLY A 55 -16.15 -6.57 2.45
N LEU A 56 -15.11 -5.83 2.88
CA LEU A 56 -15.31 -4.70 3.77
C LEU A 56 -15.77 -3.44 3.05
N MET A 57 -15.53 -3.36 1.75
CA MET A 57 -15.89 -2.18 0.96
C MET A 57 -16.61 -2.62 -0.32
N PRO A 58 -17.78 -3.25 -0.16
CA PRO A 58 -18.45 -3.82 -1.36
C PRO A 58 -18.88 -2.77 -2.37
N ASP A 59 -19.08 -1.53 -1.92
CA ASP A 59 -19.53 -0.46 -2.81
C ASP A 59 -18.41 0.49 -3.22
N ALA A 60 -17.16 0.15 -2.89
CA ALA A 60 -16.05 1.05 -3.21
C ALA A 60 -15.86 1.18 -4.72
N PRO A 61 -15.68 2.40 -5.22
CA PRO A 61 -15.38 2.56 -6.63
C PRO A 61 -14.07 1.88 -7.01
N ARG A 62 -14.01 1.35 -8.21
CA ARG A 62 -12.79 0.76 -8.73
C ARG A 62 -12.14 1.78 -9.65
N GLU A 63 -10.88 2.04 -9.43
CA GLU A 63 -10.16 3.06 -10.18
C GLU A 63 -8.79 2.56 -10.56
N LEU A 64 -8.26 3.12 -11.63
CA LEU A 64 -6.91 2.80 -12.07
C LEU A 64 -5.93 3.76 -11.39
N PRO A 65 -4.86 3.23 -10.78
CA PRO A 65 -3.84 4.14 -10.23
C PRO A 65 -3.11 4.90 -11.32
N TYR A 66 -2.97 4.30 -12.51
CA TYR A 66 -2.37 4.93 -13.67
C TYR A 66 -2.73 4.10 -14.90
N ASP A 67 -2.48 4.67 -16.08
CA ASP A 67 -2.79 3.98 -17.32
C ASP A 67 -2.08 2.63 -17.41
N GLY A 68 -2.83 1.61 -17.78
CA GLY A 68 -2.26 0.28 -17.96
C GLY A 68 -2.17 -0.54 -16.70
N ALA A 69 -2.52 0.03 -15.55
CA ALA A 69 -2.49 -0.71 -14.29
C ALA A 69 -3.77 -1.49 -14.09
N LYS A 70 -3.74 -2.39 -13.14
CA LYS A 70 -4.96 -3.10 -12.74
C LYS A 70 -5.81 -2.22 -11.84
N GLU A 71 -7.11 -2.45 -11.87
CA GLU A 71 -8.03 -1.70 -11.03
C GLU A 71 -7.75 -1.95 -9.56
N MET A 72 -7.95 -0.91 -8.76
CA MET A 72 -7.84 -0.98 -7.32
C MET A 72 -9.09 -0.35 -6.71
N LEU A 73 -9.28 -0.50 -5.41
CA LEU A 73 -10.45 0.01 -4.72
C LEU A 73 -10.13 1.36 -4.08
N LEU A 74 -11.05 2.31 -4.23
CA LEU A 74 -10.89 3.62 -3.59
C LEU A 74 -11.28 3.51 -2.13
N LEU A 75 -10.34 3.88 -1.24
CA LEU A 75 -10.61 3.86 0.19
C LEU A 75 -11.27 5.18 0.58
N GLU A 76 -12.58 5.13 0.81
CA GLU A 76 -13.34 6.33 1.11
C GLU A 76 -13.47 6.64 2.59
N ASN A 77 -13.27 5.62 3.45
CA ASN A 77 -13.41 5.81 4.90
C ASN A 77 -12.07 6.07 5.57
N LEU A 78 -11.21 6.83 4.92
CA LEU A 78 -9.86 7.05 5.42
C LEU A 78 -9.88 7.77 6.78
N ASP A 79 -10.88 8.57 7.05
CA ASP A 79 -10.96 9.28 8.32
C ASP A 79 -11.40 8.40 9.49
N ASN A 80 -11.76 7.15 9.22
CA ASN A 80 -12.14 6.22 10.27
C ASN A 80 -10.95 5.31 10.57
N ARG A 81 -10.17 5.67 11.58
CA ARG A 81 -8.93 4.94 11.89
C ARG A 81 -9.16 3.49 12.25
N GLU A 82 -10.25 3.20 12.95
CA GLU A 82 -10.52 1.82 13.33
C GLU A 82 -10.83 0.97 12.10
N PHE A 83 -11.57 1.54 11.15
CA PHE A 83 -11.86 0.84 9.92
C PHE A 83 -10.58 0.58 9.13
N VAL A 84 -9.73 1.59 9.03
CA VAL A 84 -8.47 1.45 8.30
C VAL A 84 -7.62 0.34 8.92
N LYS A 85 -7.53 0.32 10.25
CA LYS A 85 -6.75 -0.71 10.93
C LYS A 85 -7.30 -2.10 10.66
N GLU A 86 -8.61 -2.26 10.77
CA GLU A 86 -9.21 -3.56 10.51
C GLU A 86 -8.98 -3.98 9.07
N LEU A 87 -9.13 -3.05 8.13
CA LEU A 87 -8.93 -3.35 6.72
C LEU A 87 -7.52 -3.88 6.47
N LEU A 88 -6.51 -3.16 6.99
CA LEU A 88 -5.13 -3.56 6.76
C LEU A 88 -4.79 -4.88 7.43
N GLU A 89 -5.31 -5.11 8.64
CA GLU A 89 -5.04 -6.35 9.32
C GLU A 89 -5.64 -7.54 8.59
N ARG A 90 -6.84 -7.37 8.05
CA ARG A 90 -7.47 -8.46 7.31
C ARG A 90 -6.81 -8.67 5.95
N MET A 91 -6.39 -7.59 5.30
CA MET A 91 -5.71 -7.72 4.02
C MET A 91 -4.34 -8.37 4.14
N TYR A 92 -3.70 -8.20 5.29
CA TYR A 92 -2.30 -8.59 5.44
C TYR A 92 -2.03 -10.04 5.04
N ALA A 93 -2.88 -10.96 5.49
CA ALA A 93 -2.68 -12.37 5.19
C ALA A 93 -2.87 -12.68 3.70
N GLU A 94 -3.54 -11.79 2.98
CA GLU A 94 -3.86 -11.99 1.57
C GLU A 94 -2.85 -11.32 0.64
N LEU A 95 -1.88 -10.59 1.20
CA LEU A 95 -0.92 -9.85 0.40
C LEU A 95 0.35 -10.66 0.20
N PRO A 96 0.97 -10.54 -0.98
CA PRO A 96 2.22 -11.27 -1.23
C PRO A 96 3.39 -10.61 -0.51
N LEU A 97 4.43 -11.39 -0.27
CA LEU A 97 5.66 -10.85 0.29
C LEU A 97 6.31 -9.89 -0.70
N THR A 98 6.97 -8.88 -0.16
CA THR A 98 7.68 -7.92 -0.98
C THR A 98 9.07 -8.45 -1.27
N LYS A 99 9.36 -8.68 -2.55
CA LYS A 99 10.63 -9.29 -2.93
C LYS A 99 11.84 -8.52 -2.52
N LYS A 100 11.78 -7.20 -2.60
CA LYS A 100 12.96 -6.40 -2.33
C LYS A 100 13.46 -6.57 -0.91
N ARG A 101 12.69 -7.11 -0.04
CA ARG A 101 13.14 -7.32 1.31
C ARG A 101 14.22 -8.35 1.41
N LYS A 102 14.34 -9.16 0.43
CA LYS A 102 15.35 -10.20 0.51
C LYS A 102 16.72 -9.74 0.34
N LYS A 103 16.88 -8.64 -0.11
CA LYS A 103 18.16 -8.20 -0.32
C LYS A 103 18.72 -7.48 0.71
N THR A 104 18.82 -7.25 1.16
CA THR A 104 19.31 -6.40 2.03
C THR A 104 20.21 -6.66 2.86
N GLU A 105 20.42 -7.11 2.24
CA GLU A 105 20.77 -7.21 2.82
C GLU A 105 21.77 -7.49 2.77
N ARG A 106 22.00 -7.51 2.08
CA ARG A 106 22.40 -7.62 1.80
C ARG A 106 23.28 -7.58 1.58
N LYS A 107 23.36 -7.73 1.30
CA LYS A 107 23.55 -7.56 0.93
C LYS A 107 24.31 -7.79 0.91
N GLU A 108 24.60 -8.12 0.91
CA GLU A 108 24.66 -8.35 0.65
C GLU A 108 25.27 -8.69 0.55
N ASN A 109 26.06 -8.95 0.14
CA ASN A 109 25.99 -9.31 -0.12
C ASN A 109 26.56 -9.62 -0.19
N HIS A 110 26.36 -10.18 -0.53
CA HIS A 110 26.21 -10.48 -0.90
C HIS A 110 26.61 -10.86 -1.02
N GLU A 111 26.72 -11.39 -1.21
CA GLU A 111 26.35 -11.79 -1.56
C GLU A 111 26.38 -12.21 -1.63
N ASN A 112 27.09 -12.65 -2.01
CA ASN A 112 26.56 -13.06 -2.35
C ASN A 112 26.69 -13.42 -2.49
N PRO A 113 26.57 -14.10 -2.82
CA PRO A 113 26.01 -14.32 -3.26
C PRO A 113 26.02 -14.51 -3.42
N ASP A 114 26.30 -15.07 -4.03
CA ASP A 114 25.54 -15.13 -4.37
C ASP A 114 25.36 -15.12 -4.19
N TYR A 115 25.73 -15.44 -3.99
CA TYR A 115 25.04 -15.15 -3.99
C TYR A 115 24.85 -15.26 -3.98
N GLN A 116 24.94 -15.75 -4.46
CA GLN A 116 24.20 -15.60 -4.55
C GLN A 116 23.91 -15.34 -4.53
#